data_d2fbe91546a7a9018a96dae267b5a161
#
_entry.id   d2fbe91546a7a9018a96dae267b5a161
#
_cell.length_a   1.000
_cell.length_b   1.000
_cell.length_c   1.000
_cell.angle_alpha   90.00
_cell.angle_beta   90.00
_cell.angle_gamma   90.00
#
_symmetry.space_group_name_H-M   'P 1'
#
loop_
_entity.id
_entity.type
_entity.pdbx_description
1 polymer ?
#
loop_
_entity_poly.entity_id
_entity_poly.type
_entity_poly.pdbx_seq_one_letter_code
_entity_poly.pdbx_strand_id
1 'polypeptide(L)'
;LNLAIRQVIRQLFHLRLFDGTGKAMLRVTSYLPAGTPADETSDFVVLAHDQRHLRRKLLHLQNDEMVMLDLKEPVLFAHGDLLVVENGDLIEVRAANEKLFEITGRDTLHLIELAWHLGNRHLSAQIEEGRILILRDHVIRSMLEGLGATVRDVEEPFQPARGAYHSHGSHSHGHDHKHDHGHDHGHDHGHQHHNHD
;
A
#
# COMPACT_ATOMS: atom_id res chain seq x y z
N LEU A 1 -22.32 -13.98 -7.75
CA LEU A 1 -23.33 -13.24 -6.96
C LEU A 1 -24.67 -13.32 -7.68
N ASN A 2 -25.72 -13.79 -6.98
CA ASN A 2 -27.01 -14.12 -7.59
C ASN A 2 -27.67 -12.85 -8.20
N LEU A 3 -28.27 -12.97 -9.37
CA LEU A 3 -28.93 -11.88 -10.12
C LEU A 3 -29.93 -11.08 -9.25
N ALA A 4 -30.55 -11.73 -8.27
CA ALA A 4 -31.46 -11.11 -7.31
C ALA A 4 -30.76 -10.10 -6.36
N ILE A 5 -29.51 -10.32 -5.98
CA ILE A 5 -28.74 -9.40 -5.11
C ILE A 5 -28.33 -8.15 -5.90
N ARG A 6 -28.01 -8.30 -7.19
CA ARG A 6 -27.73 -7.16 -8.10
C ARG A 6 -28.95 -6.23 -8.23
N GLN A 7 -30.15 -6.77 -8.24
CA GLN A 7 -31.39 -5.99 -8.38
C GLN A 7 -31.74 -5.21 -7.09
N VAL A 8 -31.47 -5.76 -5.90
CA VAL A 8 -31.70 -5.09 -4.62
C VAL A 8 -30.72 -3.94 -4.39
N ILE A 9 -29.46 -4.12 -4.78
CA ILE A 9 -28.43 -3.08 -4.65
C ILE A 9 -28.73 -1.87 -5.56
N ARG A 10 -29.33 -2.10 -6.74
CA ARG A 10 -29.73 -1.03 -7.68
C ARG A 10 -30.76 -0.04 -7.10
N GLN A 11 -31.52 -0.42 -6.10
CA GLN A 11 -32.60 0.42 -5.54
C GLN A 11 -32.20 1.30 -4.36
N LEU A 12 -31.01 1.12 -3.76
CA LEU A 12 -30.65 1.75 -2.48
C LEU A 12 -29.77 3.01 -2.57
N PHE A 13 -29.27 3.38 -3.74
CA PHE A 13 -28.32 4.51 -3.82
C PHE A 13 -28.76 5.64 -4.76
N HIS A 14 -29.25 6.75 -4.17
CA HIS A 14 -29.77 7.93 -4.88
C HIS A 14 -28.88 9.21 -4.76
N LEU A 15 -27.60 9.12 -4.38
CA LEU A 15 -26.71 10.27 -4.48
C LEU A 15 -25.78 10.11 -5.68
N ARG A 16 -26.20 10.56 -6.85
CA ARG A 16 -25.40 10.51 -8.08
C ARG A 16 -24.51 11.74 -8.18
N LEU A 17 -23.19 11.51 -8.22
CA LEU A 17 -22.25 12.50 -8.75
C LEU A 17 -22.37 12.46 -10.29
N PHE A 18 -22.30 13.63 -10.93
CA PHE A 18 -22.27 13.74 -12.40
C PHE A 18 -20.83 14.01 -12.83
N ASP A 19 -20.40 13.35 -13.91
CA ASP A 19 -19.21 13.74 -14.63
C ASP A 19 -19.45 15.08 -15.37
N GLY A 20 -18.39 15.68 -15.92
CA GLY A 20 -18.51 16.95 -16.66
C GLY A 20 -19.39 16.89 -17.92
N THR A 21 -19.89 15.71 -18.31
CA THR A 21 -20.79 15.48 -19.47
C THR A 21 -22.24 15.28 -19.07
N GLY A 22 -22.56 15.30 -17.75
CA GLY A 22 -23.91 15.06 -17.25
C GLY A 22 -24.26 13.55 -17.10
N LYS A 23 -23.30 12.63 -17.35
CA LYS A 23 -23.48 11.20 -17.08
C LYS A 23 -23.28 10.95 -15.57
N ALA A 24 -24.14 10.15 -14.95
CA ALA A 24 -24.00 9.80 -13.55
C ALA A 24 -22.72 8.98 -13.34
N MET A 25 -21.80 9.50 -12.51
CA MET A 25 -20.56 8.82 -12.15
C MET A 25 -20.87 7.66 -11.22
N LEU A 26 -20.47 6.47 -11.60
CA LEU A 26 -20.61 5.26 -10.79
C LEU A 26 -19.62 5.29 -9.62
N ARG A 27 -20.02 4.71 -8.49
CA ARG A 27 -19.21 4.64 -7.28
C ARG A 27 -18.78 3.22 -6.95
N VAL A 28 -17.59 3.12 -6.37
CA VAL A 28 -17.02 1.90 -5.78
C VAL A 28 -16.92 2.12 -4.28
N THR A 29 -17.67 1.37 -3.49
CA THR A 29 -17.71 1.49 -2.01
C THR A 29 -17.17 0.28 -1.27
N SER A 30 -16.86 -0.80 -1.99
CA SER A 30 -16.30 -2.04 -1.47
C SER A 30 -15.43 -2.73 -2.51
N TYR A 31 -14.70 -3.76 -2.07
CA TYR A 31 -13.88 -4.60 -2.94
C TYR A 31 -13.90 -6.04 -2.46
N LEU A 32 -13.49 -6.97 -3.33
CA LEU A 32 -13.26 -8.38 -3.03
C LEU A 32 -11.76 -8.67 -3.21
N PRO A 33 -11.12 -9.39 -2.28
CA PRO A 33 -9.73 -9.80 -2.43
C PRO A 33 -9.49 -10.66 -3.67
N ALA A 34 -8.28 -10.60 -4.21
CA ALA A 34 -7.84 -11.43 -5.32
C ALA A 34 -8.09 -12.92 -5.03
N GLY A 35 -8.51 -13.66 -6.06
CA GLY A 35 -8.86 -15.09 -5.94
C GLY A 35 -10.26 -15.34 -5.36
N THR A 36 -11.03 -14.31 -5.01
CA THR A 36 -12.44 -14.49 -4.66
C THR A 36 -13.23 -14.96 -5.88
N PRO A 37 -13.99 -16.07 -5.79
CA PRO A 37 -14.85 -16.50 -6.90
C PRO A 37 -15.83 -15.40 -7.25
N ALA A 38 -15.79 -14.94 -8.49
CA ALA A 38 -16.64 -13.87 -8.97
C ALA A 38 -17.04 -14.12 -10.43
N ASP A 39 -18.07 -13.40 -10.86
CA ASP A 39 -18.44 -13.35 -12.27
C ASP A 39 -17.36 -12.63 -13.09
N GLU A 40 -17.48 -12.65 -14.40
CA GLU A 40 -16.59 -11.94 -15.32
C GLU A 40 -16.48 -10.46 -14.97
N THR A 41 -15.27 -9.93 -15.02
CA THR A 41 -15.01 -8.49 -14.82
C THR A 41 -15.44 -7.70 -16.04
N SER A 42 -16.06 -6.54 -15.80
CA SER A 42 -16.53 -5.66 -16.89
C SER A 42 -15.38 -4.83 -17.47
N ASP A 43 -14.37 -4.50 -16.64
CA ASP A 43 -13.23 -3.69 -17.03
C ASP A 43 -12.10 -3.84 -16.00
N PHE A 44 -11.00 -3.09 -16.19
CA PHE A 44 -9.88 -3.04 -15.25
C PHE A 44 -9.25 -1.65 -15.14
N VAL A 45 -8.55 -1.43 -14.01
CA VAL A 45 -7.71 -0.26 -13.80
C VAL A 45 -6.27 -0.71 -13.58
N VAL A 46 -5.32 -0.03 -14.23
CA VAL A 46 -3.88 -0.32 -14.09
C VAL A 46 -3.25 0.71 -13.15
N LEU A 47 -2.61 0.24 -12.07
CA LEU A 47 -2.03 1.09 -11.05
C LEU A 47 -0.61 0.65 -10.71
N ALA A 48 0.33 1.60 -10.66
CA ALA A 48 1.67 1.37 -10.13
C ALA A 48 1.62 1.04 -8.61
N HIS A 49 2.68 0.44 -8.08
CA HIS A 49 2.68 -0.05 -6.69
C HIS A 49 2.40 1.07 -5.66
N ASP A 50 2.92 2.28 -5.88
CA ASP A 50 2.72 3.46 -5.02
C ASP A 50 1.32 4.09 -5.18
N GLN A 51 0.64 3.79 -6.27
CA GLN A 51 -0.71 4.27 -6.56
C GLN A 51 -1.81 3.36 -6.03
N ARG A 52 -1.48 2.20 -5.45
CA ARG A 52 -2.47 1.21 -5.00
C ARG A 52 -2.93 1.37 -3.55
N HIS A 53 -2.34 2.30 -2.77
CA HIS A 53 -2.83 2.61 -1.42
C HIS A 53 -3.87 3.73 -1.50
N LEU A 54 -5.15 3.36 -1.56
CA LEU A 54 -6.24 4.27 -1.90
C LEU A 54 -7.39 4.18 -0.90
N ARG A 55 -8.03 5.34 -0.68
CA ARG A 55 -9.31 5.46 0.03
C ARG A 55 -10.36 6.10 -0.84
N ARG A 56 -10.05 7.28 -1.41
CA ARG A 56 -10.94 8.05 -2.28
C ARG A 56 -10.15 8.59 -3.46
N LYS A 57 -10.54 8.19 -4.65
CA LYS A 57 -9.88 8.61 -5.88
C LYS A 57 -10.80 8.40 -7.09
N LEU A 58 -10.74 9.32 -8.04
CA LEU A 58 -11.28 9.10 -9.38
C LEU A 58 -10.35 8.16 -10.13
N LEU A 59 -10.88 7.02 -10.57
CA LEU A 59 -10.14 6.02 -11.33
C LEU A 59 -10.57 6.07 -12.79
N HIS A 60 -9.58 6.06 -13.68
CA HIS A 60 -9.76 5.94 -15.12
C HIS A 60 -9.61 4.47 -15.50
N LEU A 61 -10.63 3.93 -16.14
CA LEU A 61 -10.67 2.55 -16.59
C LEU A 61 -10.05 2.40 -17.98
N GLN A 62 -9.83 1.16 -18.41
CA GLN A 62 -9.22 0.88 -19.71
C GLN A 62 -10.12 1.31 -20.90
N ASN A 63 -11.43 1.29 -20.73
CA ASN A 63 -12.42 1.71 -21.74
C ASN A 63 -12.69 3.23 -21.76
N ASP A 64 -11.83 4.05 -21.13
CA ASP A 64 -11.97 5.49 -20.96
C ASP A 64 -13.15 5.94 -20.06
N GLU A 65 -13.85 5.02 -19.42
CA GLU A 65 -14.83 5.36 -18.38
C GLU A 65 -14.14 5.73 -17.06
N MET A 66 -14.88 6.42 -16.19
CA MET A 66 -14.40 6.84 -14.89
C MET A 66 -15.33 6.33 -13.79
N VAL A 67 -14.73 5.90 -12.68
CA VAL A 67 -15.46 5.53 -11.46
C VAL A 67 -14.88 6.24 -10.25
N MET A 68 -15.74 6.61 -9.32
CA MET A 68 -15.31 7.22 -8.04
C MET A 68 -15.11 6.13 -7.00
N LEU A 69 -13.86 5.84 -6.66
CA LEU A 69 -13.53 5.04 -5.48
C LEU A 69 -13.83 5.86 -4.23
N ASP A 70 -14.65 5.34 -3.32
CA ASP A 70 -15.05 6.00 -2.08
C ASP A 70 -15.19 4.97 -0.95
N LEU A 71 -14.06 4.52 -0.42
CA LEU A 71 -13.98 3.54 0.66
C LEU A 71 -14.05 4.23 2.03
N LYS A 72 -14.46 3.49 3.05
CA LYS A 72 -14.48 3.95 4.45
C LYS A 72 -13.07 4.17 4.99
N GLU A 73 -12.14 3.27 4.64
CA GLU A 73 -10.75 3.27 5.11
C GLU A 73 -9.79 3.11 3.92
N PRO A 74 -8.53 3.55 4.06
CA PRO A 74 -7.51 3.30 3.05
C PRO A 74 -7.26 1.79 2.88
N VAL A 75 -7.14 1.35 1.63
CA VAL A 75 -6.83 -0.04 1.27
C VAL A 75 -5.61 -0.06 0.37
N LEU A 76 -4.68 -0.97 0.66
CA LEU A 76 -3.57 -1.29 -0.24
C LEU A 76 -4.02 -2.44 -1.15
N PHE A 77 -4.40 -2.09 -2.37
CA PHE A 77 -4.86 -3.06 -3.36
C PHE A 77 -3.75 -3.96 -3.88
N ALA A 78 -4.05 -5.24 -4.03
CA ALA A 78 -3.22 -6.21 -4.74
C ALA A 78 -3.63 -6.30 -6.22
N HIS A 79 -2.77 -6.89 -7.04
CA HIS A 79 -3.17 -7.34 -8.39
C HIS A 79 -4.25 -8.41 -8.28
N GLY A 80 -5.31 -8.27 -9.06
CA GLY A 80 -6.45 -9.19 -9.06
C GLY A 80 -7.53 -8.87 -8.02
N ASP A 81 -7.37 -7.83 -7.17
CA ASP A 81 -8.49 -7.35 -6.34
C ASP A 81 -9.60 -6.82 -7.23
N LEU A 82 -10.86 -7.05 -6.84
CA LEU A 82 -12.04 -6.68 -7.61
C LEU A 82 -12.78 -5.53 -6.92
N LEU A 83 -12.84 -4.39 -7.55
CA LEU A 83 -13.65 -3.26 -7.10
C LEU A 83 -15.12 -3.51 -7.42
N VAL A 84 -16.00 -3.41 -6.42
CA VAL A 84 -17.44 -3.60 -6.59
C VAL A 84 -18.11 -2.27 -6.85
N VAL A 85 -18.62 -2.10 -8.06
CA VAL A 85 -19.35 -0.90 -8.47
C VAL A 85 -20.80 -0.95 -7.97
N GLU A 86 -21.41 0.19 -7.68
CA GLU A 86 -22.78 0.28 -7.16
C GLU A 86 -23.85 -0.35 -8.05
N ASN A 87 -23.60 -0.48 -9.35
CA ASN A 87 -24.49 -1.16 -10.30
C ASN A 87 -24.29 -2.69 -10.34
N GLY A 88 -23.34 -3.22 -9.54
CA GLY A 88 -23.00 -4.64 -9.45
C GLY A 88 -21.90 -5.10 -10.40
N ASP A 89 -21.34 -4.21 -11.22
CA ASP A 89 -20.20 -4.54 -12.07
C ASP A 89 -18.91 -4.71 -11.23
N LEU A 90 -17.97 -5.48 -11.78
CA LEU A 90 -16.68 -5.74 -11.15
C LEU A 90 -15.56 -5.17 -12.03
N ILE A 91 -14.66 -4.42 -11.40
CA ILE A 91 -13.49 -3.84 -12.05
C ILE A 91 -12.23 -4.43 -11.42
N GLU A 92 -11.38 -5.05 -12.22
CA GLU A 92 -10.13 -5.64 -11.74
C GLU A 92 -9.04 -4.59 -11.51
N VAL A 93 -8.34 -4.67 -10.39
CA VAL A 93 -7.12 -3.90 -10.14
C VAL A 93 -5.94 -4.66 -10.71
N ARG A 94 -5.23 -4.09 -11.68
CA ARG A 94 -4.03 -4.66 -12.27
C ARG A 94 -2.79 -3.87 -11.87
N ALA A 95 -1.74 -4.59 -11.45
CA ALA A 95 -0.44 -3.97 -11.23
C ALA A 95 0.13 -3.50 -12.56
N ALA A 96 0.61 -2.26 -12.60
CA ALA A 96 1.32 -1.73 -13.76
C ALA A 96 2.65 -2.45 -13.95
N ASN A 97 3.09 -2.55 -15.21
CA ASN A 97 4.47 -2.88 -15.50
C ASN A 97 5.37 -1.71 -15.08
N GLU A 98 6.39 -2.00 -14.29
CA GLU A 98 7.34 -1.01 -13.80
C GLU A 98 8.76 -1.39 -14.20
N LYS A 99 9.63 -0.39 -14.31
CA LYS A 99 11.05 -0.60 -14.65
C LYS A 99 11.78 -1.09 -13.40
N LEU A 100 12.15 -2.36 -13.39
CA LEU A 100 12.70 -3.05 -12.24
C LEU A 100 14.11 -3.57 -12.50
N PHE A 101 14.82 -3.85 -11.42
CA PHE A 101 15.95 -4.76 -11.40
C PHE A 101 15.50 -6.12 -10.91
N GLU A 102 15.77 -7.15 -11.70
CA GLU A 102 15.76 -8.54 -11.27
C GLU A 102 17.11 -8.87 -10.66
N ILE A 103 17.10 -9.34 -9.43
CA ILE A 103 18.28 -9.65 -8.64
C ILE A 103 18.27 -11.14 -8.34
N THR A 104 19.36 -11.83 -8.72
CA THR A 104 19.58 -13.25 -8.39
C THR A 104 20.87 -13.41 -7.63
N GLY A 105 20.88 -14.35 -6.67
CA GLY A 105 22.07 -14.77 -5.95
C GLY A 105 22.72 -16.01 -6.60
N ARG A 106 23.95 -16.32 -6.18
CA ARG A 106 24.64 -17.57 -6.58
C ARG A 106 23.98 -18.83 -6.00
N ASP A 107 23.30 -18.68 -4.86
CA ASP A 107 22.56 -19.70 -4.14
C ASP A 107 21.48 -19.05 -3.26
N THR A 108 20.64 -19.86 -2.62
CA THR A 108 19.54 -19.39 -1.76
C THR A 108 20.04 -18.58 -0.56
N LEU A 109 21.14 -18.98 0.07
CA LEU A 109 21.68 -18.25 1.23
C LEU A 109 22.14 -16.84 0.82
N HIS A 110 22.84 -16.74 -0.30
CA HIS A 110 23.27 -15.46 -0.85
C HIS A 110 22.08 -14.56 -1.19
N LEU A 111 20.99 -15.14 -1.76
CA LEU A 111 19.77 -14.35 -2.04
C LEU A 111 19.13 -13.81 -0.75
N ILE A 112 19.15 -14.58 0.35
CA ILE A 112 18.68 -14.12 1.67
C ILE A 112 19.58 -12.99 2.19
N GLU A 113 20.89 -13.08 2.05
CA GLU A 113 21.84 -12.01 2.43
C GLU A 113 21.55 -10.72 1.64
N LEU A 114 21.30 -10.83 0.34
CA LEU A 114 20.92 -9.69 -0.50
C LEU A 114 19.58 -9.09 -0.06
N ALA A 115 18.57 -9.92 0.27
CA ALA A 115 17.30 -9.45 0.81
C ALA A 115 17.47 -8.68 2.12
N TRP A 116 18.36 -9.14 3.02
CA TRP A 116 18.70 -8.45 4.25
C TRP A 116 19.33 -7.06 3.98
N HIS A 117 20.25 -6.95 3.02
CA HIS A 117 20.85 -5.67 2.62
C HIS A 117 19.83 -4.69 2.06
N LEU A 118 18.87 -5.17 1.26
CA LEU A 118 17.77 -4.37 0.70
C LEU A 118 16.80 -3.90 1.79
N GLY A 119 16.43 -4.80 2.71
CA GLY A 119 15.54 -4.50 3.84
C GLY A 119 16.11 -3.42 4.77
N ASN A 120 17.42 -3.46 5.06
CA ASN A 120 18.10 -2.43 5.86
C ASN A 120 18.11 -1.04 5.21
N ARG A 121 17.77 -0.93 3.94
CA ARG A 121 17.63 0.33 3.21
C ARG A 121 16.17 0.74 2.98
N HIS A 122 15.24 0.00 3.59
CA HIS A 122 13.79 0.25 3.49
C HIS A 122 13.26 0.30 2.06
N LEU A 123 13.86 -0.48 1.17
CA LEU A 123 13.44 -0.54 -0.23
C LEU A 123 12.20 -1.42 -0.38
N SER A 124 11.28 -0.97 -1.22
CA SER A 124 10.18 -1.82 -1.67
C SER A 124 10.74 -2.97 -2.51
N ALA A 125 10.52 -4.20 -2.07
CA ALA A 125 11.03 -5.40 -2.73
C ALA A 125 9.92 -6.45 -2.90
N GLN A 126 9.82 -7.01 -4.10
CA GLN A 126 9.03 -8.19 -4.38
C GLN A 126 9.95 -9.39 -4.29
N ILE A 127 9.65 -10.31 -3.38
CA ILE A 127 10.48 -11.49 -3.11
C ILE A 127 9.79 -12.71 -3.69
N GLU A 128 10.49 -13.40 -4.57
CA GLU A 128 10.03 -14.61 -5.24
C GLU A 128 11.03 -15.75 -5.03
N GLU A 129 10.63 -16.95 -5.39
CA GLU A 129 11.55 -18.09 -5.38
C GLU A 129 12.67 -17.86 -6.40
N GLY A 130 13.90 -17.73 -5.88
CA GLY A 130 15.10 -17.56 -6.71
C GLY A 130 15.42 -16.15 -7.18
N ARG A 131 14.54 -15.14 -6.97
CA ARG A 131 14.82 -13.76 -7.37
C ARG A 131 14.16 -12.72 -6.45
N ILE A 132 14.69 -11.49 -6.51
CA ILE A 132 14.09 -10.32 -5.89
C ILE A 132 13.95 -9.25 -6.95
N LEU A 133 12.81 -8.56 -6.95
CA LEU A 133 12.56 -7.40 -7.82
C LEU A 133 12.53 -6.13 -6.97
N ILE A 134 13.16 -5.09 -7.46
CA ILE A 134 13.14 -3.74 -6.88
C ILE A 134 13.00 -2.69 -7.98
N LEU A 135 12.59 -1.49 -7.62
CA LEU A 135 12.67 -0.34 -8.54
C LEU A 135 14.13 -0.05 -8.90
N ARG A 136 14.35 0.47 -10.10
CA ARG A 136 15.71 0.78 -10.59
C ARG A 136 16.34 1.94 -9.82
N ASP A 137 17.49 1.69 -9.25
CA ASP A 137 18.35 2.67 -8.61
C ASP A 137 19.82 2.29 -8.87
N HIS A 138 20.58 3.19 -9.50
CA HIS A 138 21.97 2.92 -9.92
C HIS A 138 22.93 2.70 -8.75
N VAL A 139 22.68 3.34 -7.59
CA VAL A 139 23.49 3.16 -6.37
C VAL A 139 23.27 1.76 -5.79
N ILE A 140 21.99 1.35 -5.75
CA ILE A 140 21.61 0.01 -5.28
C ILE A 140 22.15 -1.07 -6.23
N ARG A 141 22.11 -0.83 -7.55
CA ARG A 141 22.73 -1.74 -8.52
C ARG A 141 24.21 -1.98 -8.23
N SER A 142 25.00 -0.89 -8.10
CA SER A 142 26.44 -0.97 -7.83
C SER A 142 26.73 -1.72 -6.52
N MET A 143 25.93 -1.49 -5.49
CA MET A 143 26.04 -2.22 -4.22
C MET A 143 25.80 -3.72 -4.40
N LEU A 144 24.72 -4.09 -5.10
CA LEU A 144 24.35 -5.49 -5.31
C LEU A 144 25.38 -6.25 -6.14
N GLU A 145 25.87 -5.63 -7.22
CA GLU A 145 26.95 -6.17 -8.03
C GLU A 145 28.25 -6.32 -7.22
N GLY A 146 28.56 -5.35 -6.35
CA GLY A 146 29.68 -5.42 -5.41
C GLY A 146 29.56 -6.56 -4.37
N LEU A 147 28.33 -6.97 -4.04
CA LEU A 147 28.03 -8.14 -3.21
C LEU A 147 28.03 -9.46 -4.00
N GLY A 148 28.25 -9.41 -5.32
CA GLY A 148 28.29 -10.59 -6.18
C GLY A 148 26.93 -11.05 -6.69
N ALA A 149 25.90 -10.21 -6.62
CA ALA A 149 24.60 -10.49 -7.23
C ALA A 149 24.66 -10.33 -8.76
N THR A 150 23.78 -11.06 -9.45
CA THR A 150 23.47 -10.77 -10.86
C THR A 150 22.26 -9.85 -10.89
N VAL A 151 22.39 -8.70 -11.58
CA VAL A 151 21.33 -7.69 -11.70
C VAL A 151 20.98 -7.51 -13.16
N ARG A 152 19.69 -7.69 -13.50
CA ARG A 152 19.17 -7.54 -14.86
C ARG A 152 18.06 -6.48 -14.88
N ASP A 153 17.96 -5.76 -15.99
CA ASP A 153 16.86 -4.84 -16.27
C ASP A 153 15.65 -5.65 -16.77
N VAL A 154 14.51 -5.50 -16.09
CA VAL A 154 13.23 -6.08 -16.50
C VAL A 154 12.13 -5.03 -16.45
N GLU A 155 10.99 -5.34 -17.09
CA GLU A 155 9.78 -4.53 -17.02
C GLU A 155 8.58 -5.47 -16.88
N GLU A 156 8.02 -5.51 -15.68
CA GLU A 156 6.94 -6.45 -15.31
C GLU A 156 6.09 -5.90 -14.16
N PRO A 157 4.92 -6.50 -13.87
CA PRO A 157 4.08 -6.07 -12.76
C PRO A 157 4.83 -6.12 -11.43
N PHE A 158 4.77 -5.01 -10.66
CA PHE A 158 5.46 -4.92 -9.38
C PHE A 158 4.52 -5.01 -8.19
N GLN A 159 4.72 -6.02 -7.35
CA GLN A 159 3.96 -6.27 -6.13
C GLN A 159 4.88 -6.47 -4.93
N PRO A 160 5.46 -5.37 -4.39
CA PRO A 160 6.37 -5.47 -3.25
C PRO A 160 5.69 -6.08 -2.04
N ALA A 161 6.47 -6.76 -1.22
CA ALA A 161 6.02 -7.34 0.04
C ALA A 161 5.44 -6.24 0.94
N ARG A 162 4.31 -6.55 1.56
CA ARG A 162 3.69 -5.64 2.55
C ARG A 162 4.52 -5.64 3.83
N GLY A 163 4.72 -4.47 4.42
CA GLY A 163 5.37 -4.36 5.73
C GLY A 163 4.55 -5.07 6.82
N ALA A 164 5.23 -5.57 7.85
CA ALA A 164 4.62 -6.36 8.93
C ALA A 164 3.45 -5.63 9.65
N TYR A 165 3.41 -4.32 9.61
CA TYR A 165 2.40 -3.48 10.28
C TYR A 165 1.23 -3.04 9.38
N HIS A 166 1.24 -3.38 8.10
CA HIS A 166 0.16 -2.98 7.19
C HIS A 166 -1.13 -3.81 7.31
N SER A 167 -1.12 -4.92 8.05
CA SER A 167 -2.27 -5.83 8.20
C SER A 167 -3.14 -5.56 9.44
N HIS A 168 -2.71 -4.66 10.32
CA HIS A 168 -3.49 -4.32 11.52
C HIS A 168 -4.21 -2.99 11.29
N GLY A 169 -5.48 -3.08 10.91
CA GLY A 169 -6.42 -1.98 11.08
C GLY A 169 -6.34 -1.49 12.52
N SER A 170 -6.17 -0.19 12.67
CA SER A 170 -5.99 0.59 13.87
C SER A 170 -6.67 0.04 15.12
N HIS A 171 -5.95 -0.75 15.92
CA HIS A 171 -6.19 -0.79 17.34
C HIS A 171 -5.52 0.45 17.93
N SER A 172 -6.29 1.53 18.02
CA SER A 172 -5.94 2.71 18.78
C SER A 172 -5.79 2.31 20.24
N HIS A 173 -4.59 1.95 20.65
CA HIS A 173 -4.22 1.93 22.07
C HIS A 173 -3.98 3.38 22.48
N GLY A 174 -5.05 4.00 22.97
CA GLY A 174 -4.96 5.26 23.70
C GLY A 174 -4.12 5.03 24.95
N HIS A 175 -2.84 5.30 24.89
CA HIS A 175 -2.00 5.47 26.08
C HIS A 175 -2.23 6.86 26.61
N ASP A 176 -3.16 6.96 27.54
CA ASP A 176 -3.40 8.13 28.37
C ASP A 176 -2.25 8.24 29.38
N HIS A 177 -1.12 8.80 28.96
CA HIS A 177 -0.03 9.17 29.87
C HIS A 177 -0.39 10.48 30.56
N LYS A 178 -1.07 10.38 31.70
CA LYS A 178 -1.11 11.46 32.68
C LYS A 178 0.30 11.61 33.27
N HIS A 179 1.05 12.54 32.73
CA HIS A 179 2.26 13.04 33.41
C HIS A 179 1.84 14.04 34.48
N ASP A 180 1.76 13.56 35.71
CA ASP A 180 1.67 14.40 36.89
C ASP A 180 3.10 14.86 37.24
N HIS A 181 3.44 16.07 36.82
CA HIS A 181 4.69 16.74 37.18
C HIS A 181 4.49 17.56 38.42
N GLY A 182 4.57 16.93 39.58
CA GLY A 182 4.78 17.64 40.85
C GLY A 182 6.21 18.17 40.93
N HIS A 183 6.43 19.43 40.61
CA HIS A 183 7.69 20.13 40.90
C HIS A 183 7.59 20.74 42.26
N ASP A 184 8.20 20.11 43.25
CA ASP A 184 8.47 20.75 44.55
C ASP A 184 9.95 21.22 44.54
N HIS A 185 10.14 22.52 44.38
CA HIS A 185 11.45 23.18 44.50
C HIS A 185 11.59 23.82 45.87
N GLY A 186 12.06 23.06 46.83
CA GLY A 186 12.60 23.59 48.08
C GLY A 186 14.02 24.10 47.89
N HIS A 187 14.18 25.43 47.75
CA HIS A 187 15.50 26.08 47.82
C HIS A 187 15.77 26.46 49.28
N ASP A 188 16.72 25.77 49.94
CA ASP A 188 17.31 26.21 51.17
C ASP A 188 18.73 26.71 50.93
N HIS A 189 18.90 28.04 51.09
CA HIS A 189 20.20 28.72 50.99
C HIS A 189 20.82 28.86 52.35
N GLY A 190 21.70 27.92 52.72
CA GLY A 190 22.58 28.05 53.89
C GLY A 190 23.89 28.75 53.50
N HIS A 191 24.03 30.05 53.80
CA HIS A 191 25.31 30.74 53.79
C HIS A 191 26.15 30.38 55.02
N GLN A 192 27.34 29.82 54.83
CA GLN A 192 28.39 29.85 55.86
C GLN A 192 29.65 30.54 55.33
N HIS A 193 29.96 31.67 55.96
CA HIS A 193 31.23 32.32 55.89
C HIS A 193 32.31 31.58 56.70
N HIS A 194 33.46 31.33 56.11
CA HIS A 194 34.69 31.09 56.87
C HIS A 194 35.80 31.98 56.26
N ASN A 195 36.17 32.95 57.09
CA ASN A 195 37.49 33.59 57.07
C ASN A 195 38.56 32.62 57.57
N HIS A 196 39.74 32.65 56.98
CA HIS A 196 41.04 32.55 57.65
C HIS A 196 42.14 32.78 56.65
N ASP A 197 42.90 33.79 56.98
CA ASP A 197 44.33 34.07 57.02
C ASP A 197 45.17 33.76 55.78
#